data_ed91357301c87ada2546e38482972cbc
#
_entry.id   ed91357301c87ada2546e38482972cbc
#
_cell.length_a   1.000
_cell.length_b   1.000
_cell.length_c   1.000
_cell.angle_alpha   90.00
_cell.angle_beta   90.00
_cell.angle_gamma   90.00
#
_symmetry.space_group_name_H-M   'P 1'
#
loop_
_entity.id
_entity.type
_entity.pdbx_description
1 polymer ?
#
loop_
_entity_poly.entity_id
_entity_poly.type
_entity_poly.pdbx_seq_one_letter_code
_entity_poly.pdbx_strand_id
1 'polypeptide(L)'
;MAAALSTQSSAMAERVRRAAQLLLEARQSGRRLTALPDDVRPRTTEEAYAIQDSVLEQLGLVGGWKVGAKSATAEPTCAPLLATLVLRSPQQFPAGTFALNGVEAELAFTLARDLPLRDELYTEAEMPHVLASVHVAIEVVDSRFFDIGATGSLSLLADFQSNGALVLGTGVALPVSFTPSEQMVRLDIDGAQIVEAQGSNPAGGLFRLLAWLANHVAARCGGLRRGEVVTTGSWTGMCFVASGAHVAASFSGIGRADICL
;
A
#
# COMPACT_ATOMS: atom_id res chain seq x y z
N MET A 1 18.06 25.79 -26.13
CA MET A 1 16.92 25.29 -25.32
C MET A 1 16.95 23.76 -25.15
N ALA A 2 17.15 22.97 -26.20
CA ALA A 2 17.21 21.47 -26.09
C ALA A 2 18.34 20.95 -25.19
N ALA A 3 19.55 21.51 -25.22
CA ALA A 3 20.67 21.07 -24.37
C ALA A 3 20.43 21.31 -22.86
N ALA A 4 19.76 22.41 -22.49
CA ALA A 4 19.43 22.69 -21.09
C ALA A 4 18.35 21.72 -20.55
N LEU A 5 17.37 21.35 -21.38
CA LEU A 5 16.35 20.35 -21.04
C LEU A 5 16.95 18.94 -20.85
N SER A 6 17.91 18.55 -21.71
CA SER A 6 18.60 17.26 -21.58
C SER A 6 19.45 17.18 -20.32
N THR A 7 20.12 18.26 -19.94
CA THR A 7 20.95 18.33 -18.74
C THR A 7 20.09 18.27 -17.46
N GLN A 8 18.95 18.96 -17.44
CA GLN A 8 18.00 18.91 -16.31
C GLN A 8 17.38 17.50 -16.15
N SER A 9 17.02 16.84 -17.25
CA SER A 9 16.49 15.47 -17.23
C SER A 9 17.54 14.47 -16.71
N SER A 10 18.80 14.61 -17.12
CA SER A 10 19.90 13.76 -16.63
C SER A 10 20.18 13.97 -15.14
N ALA A 11 20.18 15.23 -14.66
CA ALA A 11 20.37 15.52 -13.25
C ALA A 11 19.22 14.99 -12.37
N MET A 12 17.99 15.04 -12.87
CA MET A 12 16.83 14.46 -12.19
C MET A 12 16.94 12.94 -12.10
N ALA A 13 17.27 12.27 -13.19
CA ALA A 13 17.43 10.81 -13.20
C ALA A 13 18.54 10.36 -12.24
N GLU A 14 19.63 11.12 -12.10
CA GLU A 14 20.70 10.84 -11.14
C GLU A 14 20.22 10.97 -9.68
N ARG A 15 19.47 12.02 -9.37
CA ARG A 15 18.87 12.24 -8.04
C ARG A 15 17.95 11.07 -7.65
N VAL A 16 17.07 10.65 -8.58
CA VAL A 16 16.14 9.54 -8.41
C VAL A 16 16.92 8.25 -8.12
N ARG A 17 17.94 7.92 -8.91
CA ARG A 17 18.75 6.71 -8.71
C ARG A 17 19.46 6.71 -7.35
N ARG A 18 20.05 7.83 -6.94
CA ARG A 18 20.72 7.95 -5.64
C ARG A 18 19.75 7.82 -4.47
N ALA A 19 18.56 8.40 -4.55
CA ALA A 19 17.51 8.24 -3.53
C ALA A 19 17.05 6.78 -3.45
N ALA A 20 16.80 6.14 -4.59
CA ALA A 20 16.41 4.73 -4.66
C ALA A 20 17.51 3.82 -4.06
N GLN A 21 18.78 4.07 -4.37
CA GLN A 21 19.90 3.31 -3.81
C GLN A 21 19.94 3.39 -2.28
N LEU A 22 19.73 4.56 -1.69
CA LEU A 22 19.69 4.74 -0.23
C LEU A 22 18.54 3.94 0.42
N LEU A 23 17.36 3.92 -0.21
CA LEU A 23 16.21 3.13 0.27
C LEU A 23 16.48 1.62 0.16
N LEU A 24 17.11 1.18 -0.92
CA LEU A 24 17.51 -0.22 -1.11
C LEU A 24 18.55 -0.66 -0.09
N GLU A 25 19.58 0.15 0.16
CA GLU A 25 20.60 -0.12 1.18
C GLU A 25 20.00 -0.19 2.59
N ALA A 26 19.07 0.73 2.91
CA ALA A 26 18.35 0.69 4.18
C ALA A 26 17.52 -0.59 4.32
N ARG A 27 16.84 -1.02 3.25
CA ARG A 27 16.05 -2.25 3.22
C ARG A 27 16.93 -3.51 3.38
N GLN A 28 18.05 -3.57 2.69
CA GLN A 28 18.97 -4.72 2.74
C GLN A 28 19.72 -4.83 4.06
N SER A 29 20.18 -3.70 4.60
CA SER A 29 21.02 -3.68 5.81
C SER A 29 20.20 -3.64 7.11
N GLY A 30 18.90 -3.32 7.06
CA GLY A 30 18.07 -3.05 8.22
C GLY A 30 18.40 -1.71 8.93
N ARG A 31 19.39 -0.95 8.43
CA ARG A 31 19.77 0.35 9.00
C ARG A 31 18.89 1.44 8.45
N ARG A 32 17.99 1.94 9.28
CA ARG A 32 17.01 2.96 8.89
C ARG A 32 17.65 4.34 8.74
N LEU A 33 17.11 5.13 7.84
CA LEU A 33 17.51 6.50 7.56
C LEU A 33 16.81 7.46 8.53
N THR A 34 17.48 8.51 8.93
CA THR A 34 16.82 9.65 9.60
C THR A 34 16.00 10.45 8.59
N ALA A 35 16.57 10.69 7.41
CA ALA A 35 15.91 11.34 6.26
C ALA A 35 16.71 11.03 4.99
N LEU A 36 16.10 11.22 3.82
CA LEU A 36 16.85 11.34 2.58
C LEU A 36 17.63 12.69 2.58
N PRO A 37 18.89 12.72 2.11
CA PRO A 37 19.64 13.95 1.94
C PRO A 37 18.88 14.98 1.10
N ASP A 38 19.05 16.28 1.39
CA ASP A 38 18.27 17.36 0.76
C ASP A 38 18.44 17.42 -0.76
N ASP A 39 19.62 17.05 -1.26
CA ASP A 39 19.95 17.03 -2.68
C ASP A 39 19.26 15.91 -3.47
N VAL A 40 18.76 14.85 -2.81
CA VAL A 40 18.05 13.71 -3.43
C VAL A 40 16.62 13.52 -2.92
N ARG A 41 16.20 14.26 -1.88
CA ARG A 41 14.84 14.19 -1.35
C ARG A 41 13.81 14.57 -2.43
N PRO A 42 12.73 13.79 -2.61
CA PRO A 42 11.69 14.11 -3.58
C PRO A 42 10.99 15.43 -3.20
N ARG A 43 10.73 16.26 -4.20
CA ARG A 43 10.10 17.58 -4.07
C ARG A 43 8.69 17.62 -4.63
N THR A 44 8.35 16.63 -5.46
CA THR A 44 7.02 16.45 -6.05
C THR A 44 6.58 15.00 -5.96
N THR A 45 5.29 14.76 -6.18
CA THR A 45 4.70 13.42 -6.20
C THR A 45 5.30 12.58 -7.34
N GLU A 46 5.56 13.19 -8.49
CA GLU A 46 6.18 12.52 -9.65
C GLU A 46 7.61 12.07 -9.33
N GLU A 47 8.40 12.90 -8.63
CA GLU A 47 9.74 12.52 -8.16
C GLU A 47 9.65 11.35 -7.17
N ALA A 48 8.70 11.36 -6.24
CA ALA A 48 8.51 10.28 -5.29
C ALA A 48 8.13 8.97 -5.99
N TYR A 49 7.25 9.02 -6.98
CA TYR A 49 6.91 7.86 -7.81
C TYR A 49 8.07 7.37 -8.66
N ALA A 50 8.87 8.27 -9.24
CA ALA A 50 10.06 7.88 -9.99
C ALA A 50 11.09 7.14 -9.11
N ILE A 51 11.27 7.57 -7.85
CA ILE A 51 12.11 6.86 -6.86
C ILE A 51 11.50 5.50 -6.53
N GLN A 52 10.18 5.43 -6.31
CA GLN A 52 9.45 4.19 -6.04
C GLN A 52 9.63 3.17 -7.17
N ASP A 53 9.51 3.62 -8.44
CA ASP A 53 9.70 2.77 -9.61
C ASP A 53 11.16 2.28 -9.70
N SER A 54 12.14 3.15 -9.47
CA SER A 54 13.56 2.78 -9.47
C SER A 54 13.93 1.79 -8.36
N VAL A 55 13.28 1.86 -7.20
CA VAL A 55 13.40 0.85 -6.13
C VAL A 55 12.76 -0.47 -6.56
N LEU A 56 11.54 -0.42 -7.14
CA LEU A 56 10.79 -1.59 -7.56
C LEU A 56 11.53 -2.42 -8.62
N GLU A 57 12.16 -1.77 -9.61
CA GLU A 57 12.95 -2.43 -10.65
C GLU A 57 14.01 -3.39 -10.11
N GLN A 58 14.52 -3.15 -8.88
CA GLN A 58 15.54 -3.97 -8.26
C GLN A 58 15.00 -4.98 -7.24
N LEU A 59 13.74 -4.83 -6.80
CA LEU A 59 13.15 -5.70 -5.76
C LEU A 59 12.33 -6.87 -6.32
N GLY A 60 11.91 -6.80 -7.58
CA GLY A 60 11.25 -7.92 -8.24
C GLY A 60 9.78 -7.67 -8.57
N LEU A 61 8.98 -8.73 -8.56
CA LEU A 61 7.62 -8.70 -9.09
C LEU A 61 6.62 -8.03 -8.16
N VAL A 62 5.68 -7.31 -8.75
CA VAL A 62 4.49 -6.79 -8.11
C VAL A 62 3.49 -7.92 -7.89
N GLY A 63 3.01 -8.08 -6.66
CA GLY A 63 1.91 -9.00 -6.29
C GLY A 63 0.59 -8.28 -6.08
N GLY A 64 0.63 -6.96 -6.02
CA GLY A 64 -0.52 -6.12 -5.78
C GLY A 64 -0.16 -4.66 -5.56
N TRP A 65 -1.13 -3.89 -5.09
CA TRP A 65 -1.00 -2.45 -4.87
C TRP A 65 -1.71 -2.04 -3.59
N LYS A 66 -1.20 -1.05 -2.92
CA LYS A 66 -1.95 -0.31 -1.90
C LYS A 66 -2.35 1.05 -2.47
N VAL A 67 -3.57 1.47 -2.20
CA VAL A 67 -4.10 2.78 -2.57
C VAL A 67 -4.87 3.37 -1.40
N GLY A 68 -4.71 4.64 -1.15
CA GLY A 68 -5.41 5.31 -0.06
C GLY A 68 -5.53 6.81 -0.30
N ALA A 69 -6.42 7.43 0.45
CA ALA A 69 -6.58 8.87 0.49
C ALA A 69 -6.87 9.33 1.91
N LYS A 70 -6.40 10.52 2.29
CA LYS A 70 -6.58 11.11 3.64
C LYS A 70 -8.03 11.51 3.93
N SER A 71 -8.86 11.66 2.89
CA SER A 71 -10.28 11.98 2.95
C SER A 71 -10.98 11.60 1.67
N ALA A 72 -12.31 11.67 1.64
CA ALA A 72 -13.13 11.39 0.46
C ALA A 72 -12.84 12.32 -0.74
N THR A 73 -12.26 13.48 -0.49
CA THR A 73 -11.95 14.48 -1.53
C THR A 73 -10.46 14.64 -1.81
N ALA A 74 -9.59 14.03 -0.98
CA ALA A 74 -8.16 14.10 -1.19
C ALA A 74 -7.73 13.28 -2.41
N GLU A 75 -6.69 13.73 -3.10
CA GLU A 75 -6.06 12.97 -4.17
C GLU A 75 -5.47 11.68 -3.60
N PRO A 76 -5.79 10.51 -4.18
CA PRO A 76 -5.22 9.25 -3.74
C PRO A 76 -3.71 9.17 -4.00
N THR A 77 -3.04 8.31 -3.25
CA THR A 77 -1.68 7.89 -3.52
C THR A 77 -1.60 6.36 -3.45
N CYS A 78 -0.62 5.78 -4.13
CA CYS A 78 -0.45 4.32 -4.19
C CYS A 78 1.01 3.90 -4.03
N ALA A 79 1.20 2.62 -3.74
CA ALA A 79 2.49 1.98 -3.78
C ALA A 79 2.36 0.52 -4.23
N PRO A 80 3.38 -0.05 -4.89
CA PRO A 80 3.40 -1.47 -5.22
C PRO A 80 3.59 -2.32 -3.94
N LEU A 81 2.99 -3.50 -3.95
CA LEU A 81 3.22 -4.57 -2.98
C LEU A 81 4.06 -5.65 -3.66
N LEU A 82 5.21 -5.97 -3.08
CA LEU A 82 6.06 -7.03 -3.62
C LEU A 82 5.36 -8.38 -3.51
N ALA A 83 5.42 -9.19 -4.56
CA ALA A 83 4.78 -10.50 -4.60
C ALA A 83 5.21 -11.42 -3.45
N THR A 84 6.46 -11.30 -3.00
CA THR A 84 7.03 -12.04 -1.86
C THR A 84 6.53 -11.57 -0.49
N LEU A 85 5.86 -10.41 -0.42
CA LEU A 85 5.33 -9.80 0.81
C LEU A 85 3.80 -9.73 0.82
N VAL A 86 3.14 -10.30 -0.18
CA VAL A 86 1.69 -10.56 -0.18
C VAL A 86 1.50 -12.02 0.28
N LEU A 87 1.19 -12.19 1.55
CA LEU A 87 1.19 -13.47 2.26
C LEU A 87 -0.24 -13.93 2.58
N ARG A 88 -0.38 -15.15 3.10
CA ARG A 88 -1.67 -15.72 3.52
C ARG A 88 -1.75 -15.88 5.03
N SER A 89 -2.90 -15.57 5.58
CA SER A 89 -3.25 -15.80 6.98
C SER A 89 -3.57 -17.30 7.22
N PRO A 90 -3.23 -17.87 8.41
CA PRO A 90 -2.46 -17.21 9.46
C PRO A 90 -0.98 -17.09 9.08
N GLN A 91 -0.33 -15.98 9.48
CA GLN A 91 1.08 -15.75 9.20
C GLN A 91 1.84 -15.50 10.50
N GLN A 92 2.97 -16.16 10.66
CA GLN A 92 3.91 -15.92 11.75
C GLN A 92 5.21 -15.35 11.21
N PHE A 93 5.64 -14.22 11.77
CA PHE A 93 6.90 -13.59 11.46
C PHE A 93 7.93 -13.87 12.57
N PRO A 94 9.19 -14.12 12.22
CA PRO A 94 10.26 -14.16 13.20
C PRO A 94 10.37 -12.86 13.99
N ALA A 95 10.67 -12.93 15.27
CA ALA A 95 10.87 -11.74 16.10
C ALA A 95 11.95 -10.82 15.49
N GLY A 96 11.65 -9.52 15.43
CA GLY A 96 12.57 -8.52 14.86
C GLY A 96 12.55 -8.46 13.32
N THR A 97 11.60 -9.13 12.64
CA THR A 97 11.41 -9.00 11.19
C THR A 97 11.10 -7.55 10.80
N PHE A 98 10.29 -6.88 11.59
CA PHE A 98 9.89 -5.49 11.39
C PHE A 98 10.41 -4.61 12.53
N ALA A 99 10.75 -3.39 12.20
CA ALA A 99 11.30 -2.45 13.18
C ALA A 99 10.23 -1.58 13.84
N LEU A 100 9.11 -1.30 13.14
CA LEU A 100 8.02 -0.50 13.65
C LEU A 100 6.90 -1.33 14.26
N ASN A 101 6.65 -2.54 13.74
CA ASN A 101 5.51 -3.37 14.14
C ASN A 101 4.17 -2.61 14.13
N GLY A 102 3.98 -1.74 13.15
CA GLY A 102 2.69 -1.10 12.92
C GLY A 102 1.73 -2.08 12.24
N VAL A 103 0.46 -2.09 12.63
CA VAL A 103 -0.58 -2.94 12.03
C VAL A 103 -1.82 -2.14 11.69
N GLU A 104 -2.43 -2.46 10.55
CA GLU A 104 -3.65 -1.84 10.07
C GLU A 104 -4.59 -2.92 9.54
N ALA A 105 -5.88 -2.86 9.93
CA ALA A 105 -6.90 -3.71 9.32
C ALA A 105 -7.48 -3.05 8.08
N GLU A 106 -7.51 -3.78 6.98
CA GLU A 106 -7.88 -3.30 5.67
C GLU A 106 -8.82 -4.25 4.93
N LEU A 107 -9.50 -3.75 3.91
CA LEU A 107 -10.12 -4.57 2.87
C LEU A 107 -9.22 -4.60 1.64
N ALA A 108 -9.00 -5.80 1.13
CA ALA A 108 -8.23 -6.05 -0.07
C ALA A 108 -9.08 -6.74 -1.14
N PHE A 109 -8.93 -6.31 -2.38
CA PHE A 109 -9.68 -6.84 -3.53
C PHE A 109 -8.75 -7.59 -4.47
N THR A 110 -9.20 -8.73 -4.99
CA THR A 110 -8.47 -9.46 -6.04
C THR A 110 -9.07 -9.14 -7.41
N LEU A 111 -8.21 -8.83 -8.38
CA LEU A 111 -8.65 -8.51 -9.74
C LEU A 111 -9.06 -9.77 -10.51
N ALA A 112 -10.21 -9.72 -11.17
CA ALA A 112 -10.74 -10.80 -12.02
C ALA A 112 -10.14 -10.80 -13.43
N ARG A 113 -9.61 -9.66 -13.89
CA ARG A 113 -9.05 -9.45 -15.23
C ARG A 113 -7.99 -8.36 -15.23
N ASP A 114 -7.21 -8.29 -16.30
CA ASP A 114 -6.26 -7.19 -16.54
C ASP A 114 -7.00 -5.87 -16.77
N LEU A 115 -6.37 -4.78 -16.32
CA LEU A 115 -6.82 -3.40 -16.53
C LEU A 115 -5.69 -2.62 -17.21
N PRO A 116 -5.50 -2.78 -18.54
CA PRO A 116 -4.45 -2.12 -19.29
C PRO A 116 -4.75 -0.63 -19.55
N LEU A 117 -3.77 0.10 -20.08
CA LEU A 117 -4.01 1.44 -20.62
C LEU A 117 -5.05 1.37 -21.74
N ARG A 118 -5.99 2.31 -21.72
CA ARG A 118 -7.03 2.48 -22.73
C ARG A 118 -7.35 3.97 -22.92
N ASP A 119 -8.06 4.32 -24.00
CA ASP A 119 -8.41 5.71 -24.30
C ASP A 119 -9.44 6.28 -23.29
N GLU A 120 -10.44 5.48 -22.91
CA GLU A 120 -11.44 5.86 -21.91
C GLU A 120 -10.98 5.50 -20.50
N LEU A 121 -11.09 6.45 -19.58
CA LEU A 121 -10.71 6.22 -18.17
C LEU A 121 -11.62 5.17 -17.51
N TYR A 122 -11.06 4.35 -16.65
CA TYR A 122 -11.80 3.47 -15.75
C TYR A 122 -12.64 4.30 -14.78
N THR A 123 -13.91 3.91 -14.61
CA THR A 123 -14.87 4.59 -13.75
C THR A 123 -15.17 3.79 -12.49
N GLU A 124 -15.68 4.45 -11.45
CA GLU A 124 -16.12 3.78 -10.22
C GLU A 124 -17.18 2.71 -10.46
N ALA A 125 -18.09 2.96 -11.40
CA ALA A 125 -19.18 2.04 -11.74
C ALA A 125 -18.68 0.73 -12.37
N GLU A 126 -17.51 0.72 -13.00
CA GLU A 126 -16.92 -0.48 -13.59
C GLU A 126 -16.23 -1.36 -12.54
N MET A 127 -15.79 -0.79 -11.41
CA MET A 127 -14.94 -1.50 -10.46
C MET A 127 -15.58 -2.78 -9.90
N PRO A 128 -16.84 -2.83 -9.48
CA PRO A 128 -17.46 -4.08 -9.04
C PRO A 128 -17.37 -5.23 -10.06
N HIS A 129 -17.37 -4.90 -11.36
CA HIS A 129 -17.35 -5.89 -12.46
C HIS A 129 -15.96 -6.40 -12.83
N VAL A 130 -14.90 -5.80 -12.28
CA VAL A 130 -13.51 -6.21 -12.52
C VAL A 130 -12.87 -6.88 -11.32
N LEU A 131 -13.61 -7.02 -10.21
CA LEU A 131 -13.16 -7.65 -8.98
C LEU A 131 -13.67 -9.10 -8.88
N ALA A 132 -12.81 -10.02 -8.46
CA ALA A 132 -13.16 -11.41 -8.22
C ALA A 132 -13.67 -11.62 -6.79
N SER A 133 -13.02 -10.98 -5.81
CA SER A 133 -13.27 -11.22 -4.39
C SER A 133 -12.83 -10.02 -3.55
N VAL A 134 -13.39 -9.95 -2.34
CA VAL A 134 -12.96 -9.07 -1.26
C VAL A 134 -12.45 -9.93 -0.10
N HIS A 135 -11.37 -9.50 0.54
CA HIS A 135 -10.68 -10.20 1.63
C HIS A 135 -10.45 -9.27 2.80
N VAL A 136 -10.42 -9.86 3.99
CA VAL A 136 -9.80 -9.19 5.13
C VAL A 136 -8.30 -9.18 4.92
N ALA A 137 -7.64 -8.08 5.23
CA ALA A 137 -6.19 -7.99 5.19
C ALA A 137 -5.66 -7.30 6.45
N ILE A 138 -4.45 -7.69 6.85
CA ILE A 138 -3.64 -6.94 7.81
C ILE A 138 -2.41 -6.43 7.06
N GLU A 139 -2.27 -5.10 6.97
CA GLU A 139 -1.01 -4.51 6.56
C GLU A 139 -0.08 -4.43 7.76
N VAL A 140 1.15 -4.93 7.60
CA VAL A 140 2.24 -4.65 8.52
C VAL A 140 2.98 -3.43 8.00
N VAL A 141 2.97 -2.37 8.79
CA VAL A 141 3.64 -1.12 8.47
C VAL A 141 5.06 -1.16 9.00
N ASP A 142 6.01 -1.00 8.09
CA ASP A 142 7.43 -0.86 8.41
C ASP A 142 8.09 0.09 7.43
N SER A 143 9.07 0.86 7.86
CA SER A 143 9.68 1.91 7.05
C SER A 143 11.20 1.83 7.05
N ARG A 144 11.80 2.28 5.97
CA ARG A 144 13.24 2.49 5.85
C ARG A 144 13.67 3.77 6.57
N PHE A 145 12.71 4.49 7.14
CA PHE A 145 12.98 5.66 7.99
C PHE A 145 12.77 5.35 9.48
N PHE A 146 13.61 5.97 10.32
CA PHE A 146 13.56 5.75 11.76
C PHE A 146 12.29 6.29 12.40
N ASP A 147 11.85 7.47 11.98
CA ASP A 147 10.66 8.15 12.47
C ASP A 147 9.73 8.53 11.32
N ILE A 148 8.66 7.75 11.14
CA ILE A 148 7.67 8.00 10.08
C ILE A 148 6.85 9.27 10.34
N GLY A 149 6.69 9.68 11.61
CA GLY A 149 5.97 10.91 11.97
C GLY A 149 6.74 12.18 11.60
N ALA A 150 8.06 12.15 11.68
CA ALA A 150 8.94 13.25 11.29
C ALA A 150 9.30 13.21 9.79
N THR A 151 9.10 12.08 9.12
CA THR A 151 9.45 11.92 7.70
C THR A 151 8.41 12.57 6.80
N GLY A 152 8.86 13.40 5.85
CA GLY A 152 7.96 14.05 4.88
C GLY A 152 7.18 13.04 4.01
N SER A 153 5.93 13.35 3.71
CA SER A 153 5.00 12.47 2.99
C SER A 153 5.53 11.99 1.63
N LEU A 154 6.29 12.82 0.91
CA LEU A 154 6.89 12.43 -0.37
C LEU A 154 7.99 11.39 -0.20
N SER A 155 8.78 11.46 0.88
CA SER A 155 9.78 10.44 1.20
C SER A 155 9.13 9.12 1.61
N LEU A 156 8.02 9.16 2.38
CA LEU A 156 7.23 7.97 2.70
C LEU A 156 6.58 7.36 1.46
N LEU A 157 6.09 8.20 0.52
CA LEU A 157 5.56 7.73 -0.77
C LEU A 157 6.65 7.00 -1.58
N ALA A 158 7.85 7.55 -1.65
CA ALA A 158 9.00 6.92 -2.29
C ALA A 158 9.40 5.58 -1.63
N ASP A 159 9.20 5.45 -0.31
CA ASP A 159 9.43 4.24 0.50
C ASP A 159 8.21 3.30 0.52
N PHE A 160 7.49 3.16 -0.59
CA PHE A 160 6.32 2.29 -0.73
C PHE A 160 5.23 2.54 0.33
N GLN A 161 5.07 3.81 0.75
CA GLN A 161 4.15 4.21 1.82
C GLN A 161 4.35 3.38 3.09
N SER A 162 5.60 3.11 3.45
CA SER A 162 5.98 2.33 4.64
C SER A 162 5.42 0.90 4.66
N ASN A 163 5.22 0.28 3.50
CA ASN A 163 4.79 -1.12 3.46
C ASN A 163 5.90 -2.06 3.94
N GLY A 164 5.57 -2.93 4.88
CA GLY A 164 6.38 -4.05 5.35
C GLY A 164 5.90 -5.37 4.75
N ALA A 165 4.60 -5.69 4.91
CA ALA A 165 3.96 -6.86 4.32
C ALA A 165 2.43 -6.65 4.24
N LEU A 166 1.75 -7.42 3.40
CA LEU A 166 0.29 -7.55 3.41
C LEU A 166 -0.08 -9.02 3.65
N VAL A 167 -0.86 -9.29 4.69
CA VAL A 167 -1.35 -10.63 4.99
C VAL A 167 -2.84 -10.71 4.68
N LEU A 168 -3.17 -11.53 3.69
CA LEU A 168 -4.54 -11.77 3.25
C LEU A 168 -5.18 -12.89 4.06
N GLY A 169 -6.27 -12.58 4.70
CA GLY A 169 -7.14 -13.51 5.38
C GLY A 169 -8.14 -14.18 4.46
N THR A 170 -9.17 -14.72 5.08
CA THR A 170 -10.32 -15.24 4.34
C THR A 170 -11.05 -14.13 3.60
N GLY A 171 -11.79 -14.49 2.58
CA GLY A 171 -12.56 -13.58 1.76
C GLY A 171 -13.72 -14.28 1.11
N VAL A 172 -14.54 -13.47 0.44
CA VAL A 172 -15.73 -13.92 -0.29
C VAL A 172 -15.72 -13.34 -1.70
N ALA A 173 -16.46 -13.95 -2.62
CA ALA A 173 -16.80 -13.30 -3.88
C ALA A 173 -17.43 -11.93 -3.56
N LEU A 174 -17.10 -10.90 -4.33
CA LEU A 174 -17.63 -9.56 -4.05
C LEU A 174 -19.17 -9.59 -4.05
N PRO A 175 -19.84 -9.29 -2.92
CA PRO A 175 -21.30 -9.29 -2.89
C PRO A 175 -21.87 -8.16 -3.77
N VAL A 176 -22.98 -8.44 -4.48
CA VAL A 176 -23.68 -7.43 -5.30
C VAL A 176 -24.11 -6.21 -4.46
N SER A 177 -24.45 -6.45 -3.20
CA SER A 177 -24.87 -5.41 -2.24
C SER A 177 -23.73 -4.90 -1.34
N PHE A 178 -22.46 -5.04 -1.79
CA PHE A 178 -21.33 -4.57 -0.98
C PHE A 178 -21.36 -3.06 -0.78
N THR A 179 -21.54 -2.62 0.46
CA THR A 179 -21.61 -1.22 0.87
C THR A 179 -20.48 -0.92 1.87
N PRO A 180 -19.40 -0.22 1.46
CA PRO A 180 -18.28 0.07 2.35
C PRO A 180 -18.69 0.77 3.64
N SER A 181 -19.61 1.73 3.59
CA SER A 181 -20.05 2.49 4.78
C SER A 181 -20.78 1.65 5.83
N GLU A 182 -21.23 0.44 5.49
CA GLU A 182 -21.93 -0.48 6.40
C GLU A 182 -21.01 -1.56 6.96
N GLN A 183 -19.78 -1.67 6.47
CA GLN A 183 -18.84 -2.69 6.93
C GLN A 183 -18.38 -2.41 8.35
N MET A 184 -18.55 -3.40 9.22
CA MET A 184 -18.00 -3.43 10.57
C MET A 184 -16.61 -4.04 10.53
N VAL A 185 -15.64 -3.33 11.11
CA VAL A 185 -14.29 -3.83 11.35
C VAL A 185 -14.04 -4.02 12.82
N ARG A 186 -13.31 -5.08 13.17
CA ARG A 186 -12.78 -5.32 14.49
C ARG A 186 -11.31 -5.69 14.40
N LEU A 187 -10.49 -5.10 15.29
CA LEU A 187 -9.08 -5.41 15.48
C LEU A 187 -8.86 -5.84 16.93
N ASP A 188 -8.34 -7.04 17.11
CA ASP A 188 -7.94 -7.58 18.41
C ASP A 188 -6.41 -7.72 18.46
N ILE A 189 -5.80 -7.40 19.61
CA ILE A 189 -4.37 -7.59 19.89
C ILE A 189 -4.28 -8.39 21.19
N ASP A 190 -3.59 -9.54 21.14
CA ASP A 190 -3.44 -10.49 22.26
C ASP A 190 -4.79 -10.87 22.93
N GLY A 191 -5.83 -10.99 22.10
CA GLY A 191 -7.18 -11.31 22.52
C GLY A 191 -7.99 -10.15 23.09
N ALA A 192 -7.40 -8.96 23.26
CA ALA A 192 -8.10 -7.76 23.66
C ALA A 192 -8.63 -6.99 22.44
N GLN A 193 -9.89 -6.60 22.44
CA GLN A 193 -10.48 -5.74 21.42
C GLN A 193 -9.90 -4.33 21.53
N ILE A 194 -9.20 -3.87 20.49
CA ILE A 194 -8.57 -2.54 20.44
C ILE A 194 -9.43 -1.57 19.65
N VAL A 195 -9.96 -2.00 18.51
CA VAL A 195 -10.82 -1.17 17.64
C VAL A 195 -12.05 -1.95 17.24
N GLU A 196 -13.20 -1.29 17.28
CA GLU A 196 -14.43 -1.70 16.60
C GLU A 196 -15.06 -0.45 16.00
N ALA A 197 -15.32 -0.48 14.69
CA ALA A 197 -15.83 0.68 13.97
C ALA A 197 -16.67 0.25 12.76
N GLN A 198 -17.53 1.15 12.29
CA GLN A 198 -18.33 0.96 11.09
C GLN A 198 -17.99 2.03 10.05
N GLY A 199 -17.79 1.65 8.80
CA GLY A 199 -17.58 2.56 7.68
C GLY A 199 -16.38 3.50 7.88
N SER A 200 -15.36 3.08 8.61
CA SER A 200 -14.32 3.95 9.15
C SER A 200 -13.16 4.26 8.19
N ASN A 201 -13.20 3.76 6.93
CA ASN A 201 -12.17 4.11 5.95
C ASN A 201 -12.26 5.61 5.59
N PRO A 202 -11.20 6.40 5.78
CA PRO A 202 -11.24 7.86 5.60
C PRO A 202 -11.46 8.29 4.14
N ALA A 203 -11.12 7.44 3.18
CA ALA A 203 -11.30 7.72 1.75
C ALA A 203 -12.77 7.70 1.31
N GLY A 204 -13.68 7.15 2.11
CA GLY A 204 -15.11 7.06 1.85
C GLY A 204 -15.47 6.09 0.73
N GLY A 205 -15.17 6.42 -0.52
CA GLY A 205 -15.48 5.61 -1.71
C GLY A 205 -14.35 4.68 -2.11
N LEU A 206 -14.42 3.38 -1.80
CA LEU A 206 -13.36 2.42 -2.17
C LEU A 206 -13.25 2.25 -3.69
N PHE A 207 -14.38 2.23 -4.41
CA PHE A 207 -14.37 2.10 -5.87
C PHE A 207 -13.76 3.33 -6.56
N ARG A 208 -13.85 4.51 -5.95
CA ARG A 208 -13.12 5.71 -6.39
C ARG A 208 -11.61 5.47 -6.35
N LEU A 209 -11.11 4.90 -5.24
CA LEU A 209 -9.69 4.57 -5.10
C LEU A 209 -9.25 3.56 -6.15
N LEU A 210 -10.05 2.51 -6.38
CA LEU A 210 -9.74 1.47 -7.36
C LEU A 210 -9.73 2.00 -8.80
N ALA A 211 -10.70 2.85 -9.16
CA ALA A 211 -10.76 3.49 -10.48
C ALA A 211 -9.56 4.44 -10.69
N TRP A 212 -9.25 5.25 -9.68
CA TRP A 212 -8.07 6.12 -9.73
C TRP A 212 -6.78 5.31 -9.89
N LEU A 213 -6.62 4.23 -9.11
CA LEU A 213 -5.46 3.35 -9.19
C LEU A 213 -5.32 2.71 -10.57
N ALA A 214 -6.43 2.18 -11.13
CA ALA A 214 -6.43 1.56 -12.44
C ALA A 214 -5.92 2.52 -13.52
N ASN A 215 -6.40 3.76 -13.51
CA ASN A 215 -5.95 4.80 -14.45
C ASN A 215 -4.49 5.21 -14.20
N HIS A 216 -4.12 5.41 -12.94
CA HIS A 216 -2.76 5.84 -12.57
C HIS A 216 -1.71 4.79 -12.94
N VAL A 217 -1.95 3.51 -12.59
CA VAL A 217 -1.02 2.41 -12.89
C VAL A 217 -1.00 2.09 -14.37
N ALA A 218 -2.15 2.20 -15.08
CA ALA A 218 -2.19 2.02 -16.52
C ALA A 218 -1.27 3.01 -17.24
N ALA A 219 -1.32 4.28 -16.86
CA ALA A 219 -0.50 5.34 -17.45
C ALA A 219 1.00 5.21 -17.06
N ARG A 220 1.30 4.75 -15.83
CA ARG A 220 2.67 4.73 -15.29
C ARG A 220 3.40 3.40 -15.51
N CYS A 221 2.72 2.27 -15.32
CA CYS A 221 3.33 0.95 -15.24
C CYS A 221 2.69 -0.09 -16.17
N GLY A 222 1.89 0.33 -17.15
CA GLY A 222 1.27 -0.56 -18.13
C GLY A 222 0.03 -1.33 -17.64
N GLY A 223 -0.53 -0.95 -16.51
CA GLY A 223 -1.82 -1.44 -16.01
C GLY A 223 -1.73 -2.51 -14.92
N LEU A 224 -2.88 -2.74 -14.31
CA LEU A 224 -3.07 -3.77 -13.29
C LEU A 224 -3.29 -5.14 -13.95
N ARG A 225 -2.90 -6.22 -13.27
CA ARG A 225 -2.97 -7.59 -13.78
C ARG A 225 -3.99 -8.42 -13.05
N ARG A 226 -4.63 -9.36 -13.77
CA ARG A 226 -5.49 -10.37 -13.17
C ARG A 226 -4.77 -11.10 -12.03
N GLY A 227 -5.45 -11.27 -10.90
CA GLY A 227 -4.93 -11.94 -9.72
C GLY A 227 -4.12 -11.03 -8.79
N GLU A 228 -3.72 -9.83 -9.22
CA GLU A 228 -3.15 -8.85 -8.30
C GLU A 228 -4.16 -8.46 -7.23
N VAL A 229 -3.64 -8.12 -6.06
CA VAL A 229 -4.41 -7.69 -4.91
C VAL A 229 -4.30 -6.18 -4.76
N VAL A 230 -5.42 -5.52 -4.50
CA VAL A 230 -5.45 -4.09 -4.19
C VAL A 230 -6.00 -3.89 -2.79
N THR A 231 -5.20 -3.35 -1.88
CA THR A 231 -5.64 -2.92 -0.55
C THR A 231 -5.98 -1.43 -0.55
N THR A 232 -6.96 -1.02 0.26
CA THR A 232 -7.65 0.27 0.09
C THR A 232 -7.51 1.20 1.29
N GLY A 233 -6.46 1.01 2.08
CA GLY A 233 -6.15 1.84 3.24
C GLY A 233 -6.88 1.41 4.52
N SER A 234 -6.35 1.90 5.62
CA SER A 234 -6.73 1.48 6.96
C SER A 234 -8.17 1.79 7.34
N TRP A 235 -8.82 0.85 8.03
CA TRP A 235 -10.12 1.02 8.67
C TRP A 235 -10.02 1.24 10.18
N THR A 236 -8.86 0.96 10.76
CA THR A 236 -8.63 1.01 12.21
C THR A 236 -7.67 2.12 12.63
N GLY A 237 -7.04 2.79 11.64
CA GLY A 237 -5.82 3.52 11.91
C GLY A 237 -4.67 2.58 12.22
N MET A 238 -3.47 3.12 12.34
CA MET A 238 -2.27 2.35 12.64
C MET A 238 -2.15 2.11 14.15
N CYS A 239 -2.00 0.84 14.53
CA CYS A 239 -1.71 0.43 15.89
C CYS A 239 -0.29 -0.13 15.95
N PHE A 240 0.51 0.27 16.95
CA PHE A 240 1.83 -0.31 17.19
C PHE A 240 1.72 -1.44 18.20
N VAL A 241 2.38 -2.58 17.91
CA VAL A 241 2.32 -3.77 18.75
C VAL A 241 3.71 -4.25 19.17
N ALA A 242 3.79 -4.99 20.27
CA ALA A 242 5.03 -5.62 20.70
C ALA A 242 5.43 -6.75 19.74
N SER A 243 6.73 -7.05 19.68
CA SER A 243 7.20 -8.27 19.01
C SER A 243 6.61 -9.51 19.71
N GLY A 244 6.13 -10.48 18.94
CA GLY A 244 5.44 -11.65 19.42
C GLY A 244 3.93 -11.47 19.64
N ALA A 245 3.39 -10.25 19.48
CA ALA A 245 1.96 -10.02 19.64
C ALA A 245 1.14 -10.76 18.57
N HIS A 246 0.01 -11.33 19.00
CA HIS A 246 -0.99 -11.90 18.11
C HIS A 246 -2.00 -10.81 17.71
N VAL A 247 -2.16 -10.58 16.43
CA VAL A 247 -3.10 -9.59 15.88
C VAL A 247 -4.13 -10.30 15.03
N ALA A 248 -5.40 -9.98 15.25
CA ALA A 248 -6.52 -10.51 14.50
C ALA A 248 -7.42 -9.39 13.99
N ALA A 249 -7.70 -9.38 12.70
CA ALA A 249 -8.65 -8.47 12.08
C ALA A 249 -9.84 -9.24 11.53
N SER A 250 -11.04 -8.69 11.67
CA SER A 250 -12.25 -9.26 11.07
C SER A 250 -13.16 -8.17 10.49
N PHE A 251 -13.86 -8.53 9.41
CA PHE A 251 -14.91 -7.73 8.82
C PHE A 251 -16.18 -8.55 8.70
N SER A 252 -17.30 -8.00 9.15
CA SER A 252 -18.58 -8.69 9.16
C SER A 252 -19.00 -9.14 7.75
N GLY A 253 -19.35 -10.43 7.63
CA GLY A 253 -19.76 -11.03 6.36
C GLY A 253 -18.64 -11.26 5.33
N ILE A 254 -17.39 -10.89 5.64
CA ILE A 254 -16.23 -11.09 4.75
C ILE A 254 -15.30 -12.17 5.30
N GLY A 255 -14.83 -12.02 6.56
CA GLY A 255 -13.93 -13.01 7.13
C GLY A 255 -12.99 -12.48 8.20
N ARG A 256 -11.80 -13.12 8.29
CA ARG A 256 -10.79 -12.85 9.31
C ARG A 256 -9.38 -13.02 8.75
N ALA A 257 -8.43 -12.26 9.31
CA ALA A 257 -7.00 -12.45 9.14
C ALA A 257 -6.31 -12.48 10.50
N ASP A 258 -5.26 -13.30 10.63
CA ASP A 258 -4.47 -13.46 11.85
C ASP A 258 -2.98 -13.40 11.51
N ILE A 259 -2.21 -12.68 12.35
CA ILE A 259 -0.74 -12.65 12.28
C ILE A 259 -0.15 -12.76 13.69
N CYS A 260 1.11 -13.18 13.76
CA CYS A 260 1.97 -13.05 14.93
C CYS A 260 3.27 -12.37 14.50
N LEU A 261 3.68 -11.26 15.17
CA LEU A 261 4.84 -10.42 14.82
C LEU A 261 6.06 -10.73 15.67
#